data_5c5ab9e241bafc9808a46298d5cbb849
#
_entry.id   5c5ab9e241bafc9808a46298d5cbb849
#
_cell.length_a   1.000
_cell.length_b   1.000
_cell.length_c   1.000
_cell.angle_alpha   90.00
_cell.angle_beta   90.00
_cell.angle_gamma   90.00
#
_symmetry.space_group_name_H-M   'P 1'
#
loop_
_entity.id
_entity.type
_entity.pdbx_description
1 polymer ?
#
loop_
_entity_poly.entity_id
_entity_poly.type
_entity_poly.pdbx_seq_one_letter_code
_entity_poly.pdbx_strand_id
1 'polypeptide(L)'
;WVGVRTAHAVGRPSVAQGVKFTDNVVADPDLSHAVQGATLLIFVLPHQFLGRICPQMTGMAKGCRAVSLIKGIEFENGGPVLISNLIKENMNGMDVSVLMGANVANEVARDDFCESTVGFADKSNGEVFQRLLDCKTFRVGSINDVAGVELCGALKNVVALGAGFC
;
A
#
# COMPACT_ATOMS: atom_id res chain seq x y z
N TRP A 1 -13.89 -5.32 -12.00
CA TRP A 1 -12.47 -5.45 -12.34
C TRP A 1 -12.11 -4.39 -13.36
N VAL A 2 -11.51 -3.31 -12.94
CA VAL A 2 -10.76 -2.45 -13.86
C VAL A 2 -9.48 -3.24 -14.15
N GLY A 3 -9.36 -3.75 -15.37
CA GLY A 3 -8.32 -4.71 -15.69
C GLY A 3 -6.91 -4.12 -15.50
N VAL A 4 -6.20 -4.60 -14.51
CA VAL A 4 -4.76 -4.50 -14.45
C VAL A 4 -4.25 -5.35 -15.61
N ARG A 5 -3.74 -4.73 -16.67
CA ARG A 5 -3.24 -5.47 -17.84
C ARG A 5 -1.99 -6.28 -17.50
N THR A 6 -1.12 -5.72 -16.66
CA THR A 6 0.09 -6.37 -16.15
C THR A 6 0.49 -5.71 -14.84
N ALA A 7 0.80 -6.50 -13.82
CA ALA A 7 1.36 -6.02 -12.56
C ALA A 7 2.78 -6.59 -12.43
N HIS A 8 3.75 -5.72 -12.17
CA HIS A 8 5.11 -6.13 -11.83
C HIS A 8 5.27 -6.12 -10.32
N ALA A 9 5.76 -7.21 -9.76
CA ALA A 9 6.06 -7.34 -8.35
C ALA A 9 7.57 -7.45 -8.16
N VAL A 10 8.15 -6.52 -7.40
CA VAL A 10 9.59 -6.54 -7.07
C VAL A 10 9.81 -7.37 -5.81
N GLY A 11 10.68 -8.36 -5.91
CA GLY A 11 11.01 -9.27 -4.83
C GLY A 11 10.38 -10.66 -4.96
N ARG A 12 10.72 -11.56 -4.04
CA ARG A 12 10.11 -12.89 -4.01
C ARG A 12 8.70 -12.78 -3.43
N PRO A 13 7.68 -13.27 -4.11
CA PRO A 13 6.37 -13.45 -3.50
C PRO A 13 6.50 -14.56 -2.44
N SER A 14 6.78 -14.17 -1.19
CA SER A 14 6.98 -15.12 -0.09
C SER A 14 5.69 -15.40 0.70
N VAL A 15 4.54 -14.94 0.23
CA VAL A 15 3.34 -14.88 1.04
C VAL A 15 2.31 -15.88 0.57
N ALA A 16 1.75 -16.59 1.52
CA ALA A 16 0.73 -17.64 1.39
C ALA A 16 1.21 -18.87 0.62
N GLN A 17 1.73 -19.86 1.34
CA GLN A 17 1.99 -21.19 0.79
C GLN A 17 0.72 -21.72 0.07
N GLY A 18 0.88 -22.04 -1.22
CA GLY A 18 -0.19 -22.64 -2.02
C GLY A 18 -1.03 -21.66 -2.85
N VAL A 19 -0.79 -20.35 -2.77
CA VAL A 19 -1.49 -19.37 -3.63
C VAL A 19 -0.69 -19.14 -4.91
N LYS A 20 -1.34 -19.35 -6.04
CA LYS A 20 -0.78 -19.08 -7.37
C LYS A 20 -1.29 -17.72 -7.85
N PHE A 21 -0.37 -16.83 -8.22
CA PHE A 21 -0.73 -15.59 -8.91
C PHE A 21 -1.29 -15.86 -10.30
N THR A 22 -2.13 -14.98 -10.77
CA THR A 22 -2.64 -14.99 -12.15
C THR A 22 -1.52 -14.65 -13.14
N ASP A 23 -1.66 -15.09 -14.39
CA ASP A 23 -0.61 -14.95 -15.43
C ASP A 23 -0.27 -13.49 -15.79
N ASN A 24 -1.10 -12.53 -15.38
CA ASN A 24 -0.84 -11.10 -15.55
C ASN A 24 0.03 -10.47 -14.44
N VAL A 25 0.47 -11.27 -13.46
CA VAL A 25 1.43 -10.83 -12.43
C VAL A 25 2.80 -11.37 -12.78
N VAL A 26 3.74 -10.46 -13.03
CA VAL A 26 5.12 -10.79 -13.40
C VAL A 26 6.04 -10.44 -12.23
N ALA A 27 6.84 -11.40 -11.78
CA ALA A 27 7.90 -11.16 -10.82
C ALA A 27 9.12 -10.58 -11.53
N ASP A 28 9.50 -9.36 -11.18
CA ASP A 28 10.61 -8.65 -11.81
C ASP A 28 11.61 -8.19 -10.74
N PRO A 29 12.85 -8.69 -10.74
CA PRO A 29 13.86 -8.30 -9.77
C PRO A 29 14.47 -6.93 -10.07
N ASP A 30 14.32 -6.41 -11.30
CA ASP A 30 14.82 -5.08 -11.68
C ASP A 30 13.74 -4.03 -11.40
N LEU A 31 13.97 -3.21 -10.38
CA LEU A 31 13.04 -2.18 -9.97
C LEU A 31 12.82 -1.13 -11.06
N SER A 32 13.86 -0.70 -11.75
CA SER A 32 13.74 0.31 -12.80
C SER A 32 12.91 -0.20 -13.97
N HIS A 33 13.08 -1.46 -14.33
CA HIS A 33 12.26 -2.11 -15.36
C HIS A 33 10.81 -2.30 -14.88
N ALA A 34 10.61 -2.77 -13.66
CA ALA A 34 9.28 -3.03 -13.09
C ALA A 34 8.39 -1.79 -13.03
N VAL A 35 8.96 -0.59 -12.78
CA VAL A 35 8.20 0.66 -12.68
C VAL A 35 8.07 1.42 -14.00
N GLN A 36 8.73 0.97 -15.05
CA GLN A 36 8.72 1.64 -16.35
C GLN A 36 7.29 1.75 -16.91
N GLY A 37 6.81 2.96 -17.11
CA GLY A 37 5.45 3.24 -17.61
C GLY A 37 4.34 2.91 -16.61
N ALA A 38 4.67 2.57 -15.36
CA ALA A 38 3.66 2.28 -14.34
C ALA A 38 2.74 3.49 -14.12
N THR A 39 1.45 3.22 -14.05
CA THR A 39 0.40 4.23 -13.78
C THR A 39 -0.08 4.20 -12.34
N LEU A 40 0.12 3.08 -11.64
CA LEU A 40 -0.22 2.88 -10.24
C LEU A 40 0.94 2.17 -9.54
N LEU A 41 1.26 2.61 -8.33
CA LEU A 41 2.26 2.00 -7.45
C LEU A 41 1.59 1.54 -6.16
N ILE A 42 1.91 0.33 -5.72
CA ILE A 42 1.45 -0.23 -4.45
C ILE A 42 2.67 -0.55 -3.59
N PHE A 43 2.85 0.20 -2.49
CA PHE A 43 3.96 0.02 -1.56
C PHE A 43 3.59 -0.97 -0.46
N VAL A 44 4.28 -2.12 -0.43
CA VAL A 44 4.07 -3.20 0.56
C VAL A 44 5.39 -3.75 1.13
N LEU A 45 6.44 -2.97 1.07
CA LEU A 45 7.78 -3.33 1.56
C LEU A 45 8.01 -2.78 2.98
N PRO A 46 8.98 -3.30 3.74
CA PRO A 46 9.38 -2.71 5.01
C PRO A 46 9.90 -1.27 4.82
N HIS A 47 9.39 -0.33 5.64
CA HIS A 47 9.62 1.11 5.47
C HIS A 47 11.10 1.51 5.47
N GLN A 48 11.95 0.81 6.21
CA GLN A 48 13.40 1.09 6.27
C GLN A 48 14.11 0.99 4.91
N PHE A 49 13.49 0.42 3.90
CA PHE A 49 14.04 0.35 2.54
C PHE A 49 13.62 1.51 1.64
N LEU A 50 12.66 2.35 2.05
CA LEU A 50 12.10 3.41 1.21
C LEU A 50 13.16 4.39 0.72
N GLY A 51 14.02 4.88 1.60
CA GLY A 51 15.08 5.83 1.26
C GLY A 51 16.07 5.32 0.19
N ARG A 52 16.24 3.99 0.09
CA ARG A 52 17.09 3.36 -0.92
C ARG A 52 16.34 3.02 -2.20
N ILE A 53 15.07 2.65 -2.10
CA ILE A 53 14.27 2.14 -3.22
C ILE A 53 13.63 3.28 -4.02
N CYS A 54 12.99 4.23 -3.34
CA CYS A 54 12.25 5.29 -4.02
C CYS A 54 13.10 6.11 -5.02
N PRO A 55 14.35 6.50 -4.73
CA PRO A 55 15.17 7.24 -5.69
C PRO A 55 15.50 6.46 -6.98
N GLN A 56 15.39 5.14 -6.96
CA GLN A 56 15.62 4.29 -8.13
C GLN A 56 14.38 4.13 -9.01
N MET A 57 13.21 4.52 -8.52
CA MET A 57 11.94 4.40 -9.24
C MET A 57 11.80 5.56 -10.23
N THR A 58 12.25 5.34 -11.45
CA THR A 58 12.21 6.32 -12.55
C THR A 58 11.46 5.76 -13.77
N GLY A 59 11.00 6.64 -14.67
CA GLY A 59 10.34 6.19 -15.90
C GLY A 59 8.86 5.83 -15.76
N MET A 60 8.23 6.14 -14.64
CA MET A 60 6.78 6.00 -14.46
C MET A 60 6.00 6.90 -15.41
N ALA A 61 4.76 6.54 -15.69
CA ALA A 61 3.88 7.37 -16.50
C ALA A 61 3.59 8.72 -15.80
N LYS A 62 3.39 9.76 -16.61
CA LYS A 62 2.95 11.06 -16.10
C LYS A 62 1.60 10.90 -15.39
N GLY A 63 1.50 11.40 -14.16
CA GLY A 63 0.30 11.26 -13.34
C GLY A 63 0.17 9.88 -12.67
N CYS A 64 1.28 9.14 -12.54
CA CYS A 64 1.33 7.92 -11.74
C CYS A 64 0.85 8.20 -10.31
N ARG A 65 0.06 7.29 -9.75
CA ARG A 65 -0.52 7.37 -8.41
C ARG A 65 0.05 6.30 -7.50
N ALA A 66 0.07 6.58 -6.21
CA ALA A 66 0.62 5.65 -5.22
C ALA A 66 -0.36 5.36 -4.08
N VAL A 67 -0.35 4.12 -3.59
CA VAL A 67 -0.98 3.72 -2.34
C VAL A 67 0.00 2.93 -1.48
N SER A 68 0.04 3.25 -0.18
CA SER A 68 0.86 2.54 0.80
C SER A 68 -0.01 1.61 1.64
N LEU A 69 0.42 0.36 1.76
CA LEU A 69 -0.12 -0.64 2.68
C LEU A 69 0.86 -0.89 3.85
N ILE A 70 1.92 -0.07 3.94
CA ILE A 70 2.98 -0.24 4.94
C ILE A 70 2.44 0.16 6.31
N LYS A 71 2.47 -0.78 7.25
CA LYS A 71 2.01 -0.57 8.63
C LYS A 71 3.22 -0.25 9.51
N GLY A 72 3.29 0.99 9.99
CA GLY A 72 4.38 1.43 10.85
C GLY A 72 4.41 2.94 11.03
N ILE A 73 5.29 3.36 11.89
CA ILE A 73 5.64 4.77 12.13
C ILE A 73 7.15 4.84 12.14
N GLU A 74 7.73 5.82 11.48
CA GLU A 74 9.15 6.13 11.57
C GLU A 74 9.37 7.26 12.60
N PHE A 75 10.58 7.37 13.10
CA PHE A 75 10.96 8.44 14.02
C PHE A 75 12.14 9.21 13.46
N GLU A 76 11.91 10.48 13.12
CA GLU A 76 12.94 11.39 12.64
C GLU A 76 12.88 12.72 13.42
N ASN A 77 14.03 13.31 13.64
CA ASN A 77 14.15 14.63 14.31
C ASN A 77 13.41 14.70 15.66
N GLY A 78 13.31 13.59 16.39
CA GLY A 78 12.68 13.52 17.71
C GLY A 78 11.16 13.41 17.70
N GLY A 79 10.53 13.14 16.57
CA GLY A 79 9.08 12.97 16.44
C GLY A 79 8.67 11.83 15.50
N PRO A 80 7.39 11.38 15.58
CA PRO A 80 6.86 10.39 14.67
C PRO A 80 6.63 10.98 13.28
N VAL A 81 6.98 10.23 12.25
CA VAL A 81 6.80 10.57 10.84
C VAL A 81 5.94 9.49 10.17
N LEU A 82 4.95 9.91 9.41
CA LEU A 82 4.10 9.02 8.63
C LEU A 82 4.88 8.45 7.44
N ILE A 83 4.70 7.17 7.17
CA ILE A 83 5.36 6.50 6.03
C ILE A 83 4.91 7.08 4.69
N SER A 84 3.65 7.51 4.58
CA SER A 84 3.15 8.22 3.40
C SER A 84 3.91 9.51 3.11
N ASN A 85 4.32 10.26 4.15
CA ASN A 85 5.15 11.45 4.00
C ASN A 85 6.56 11.08 3.52
N LEU A 86 7.18 10.03 4.08
CA LEU A 86 8.48 9.56 3.63
C LEU A 86 8.46 9.14 2.15
N ILE A 87 7.41 8.44 1.72
CA ILE A 87 7.25 8.09 0.30
C ILE A 87 7.13 9.37 -0.55
N LYS A 88 6.27 10.30 -0.13
CA LYS A 88 6.06 11.57 -0.83
C LYS A 88 7.34 12.37 -1.01
N GLU A 89 8.14 12.50 0.05
CA GLU A 89 9.42 13.19 0.02
C GLU A 89 10.43 12.52 -0.91
N ASN A 90 10.54 11.20 -0.84
CA ASN A 90 11.45 10.43 -1.70
C ASN A 90 10.96 10.27 -3.16
N MET A 91 9.70 10.58 -3.45
CA MET A 91 9.07 10.48 -4.78
C MET A 91 8.69 11.84 -5.37
N ASN A 92 9.49 12.89 -5.07
CA ASN A 92 9.32 14.24 -5.63
C ASN A 92 7.91 14.83 -5.43
N GLY A 93 7.30 14.60 -4.27
CA GLY A 93 5.99 15.17 -3.92
C GLY A 93 4.79 14.40 -4.50
N MET A 94 4.98 13.17 -4.96
CA MET A 94 3.87 12.31 -5.43
C MET A 94 2.76 12.22 -4.37
N ASP A 95 1.50 12.32 -4.80
CA ASP A 95 0.37 12.08 -3.91
C ASP A 95 0.29 10.59 -3.54
N VAL A 96 0.20 10.32 -2.24
CA VAL A 96 0.20 8.97 -1.69
C VAL A 96 -1.07 8.75 -0.87
N SER A 97 -1.93 7.88 -1.34
CA SER A 97 -3.03 7.32 -0.55
C SER A 97 -2.50 6.21 0.38
N VAL A 98 -3.27 5.86 1.40
CA VAL A 98 -2.93 4.75 2.31
C VAL A 98 -4.10 3.78 2.38
N LEU A 99 -3.80 2.47 2.54
CA LEU A 99 -4.82 1.44 2.77
C LEU A 99 -4.52 0.72 4.08
N MET A 100 -5.42 0.84 5.04
CA MET A 100 -5.30 0.18 6.34
C MET A 100 -6.61 -0.52 6.71
N GLY A 101 -6.49 -1.59 7.52
CA GLY A 101 -7.65 -2.35 7.97
C GLY A 101 -7.29 -3.75 8.45
N ALA A 102 -8.33 -4.57 8.65
CA ALA A 102 -8.23 -5.99 9.00
C ALA A 102 -8.03 -6.82 7.71
N ASN A 103 -6.79 -6.80 7.19
CA ASN A 103 -6.42 -7.40 5.91
C ASN A 103 -5.15 -8.24 6.05
N VAL A 104 -5.24 -9.32 6.82
CA VAL A 104 -4.13 -10.26 6.99
C VAL A 104 -3.88 -10.99 5.67
N ALA A 105 -2.63 -10.99 5.19
CA ALA A 105 -2.29 -11.50 3.86
C ALA A 105 -2.77 -12.93 3.59
N ASN A 106 -2.66 -13.82 4.58
CA ASN A 106 -3.11 -15.21 4.44
C ASN A 106 -4.65 -15.35 4.38
N GLU A 107 -5.39 -14.45 5.02
CA GLU A 107 -6.85 -14.41 4.97
C GLU A 107 -7.31 -13.89 3.62
N VAL A 108 -6.73 -12.78 3.17
CA VAL A 108 -6.99 -12.24 1.82
C VAL A 108 -6.70 -13.28 0.73
N ALA A 109 -5.59 -14.01 0.87
CA ALA A 109 -5.18 -15.03 -0.10
C ALA A 109 -6.10 -16.27 -0.16
N ARG A 110 -6.89 -16.52 0.90
CA ARG A 110 -7.91 -17.56 0.95
C ARG A 110 -9.32 -17.07 0.59
N ASP A 111 -9.44 -15.81 0.15
CA ASP A 111 -10.73 -15.16 -0.06
C ASP A 111 -11.60 -15.07 1.22
N ASP A 112 -10.98 -15.10 2.41
CA ASP A 112 -11.66 -14.81 3.66
C ASP A 112 -12.13 -13.34 3.66
N PHE A 113 -13.26 -13.06 4.30
CA PHE A 113 -13.80 -11.70 4.32
C PHE A 113 -12.88 -10.74 5.07
N CYS A 114 -12.52 -9.64 4.43
CA CYS A 114 -11.65 -8.60 4.95
C CYS A 114 -12.24 -7.20 4.71
N GLU A 115 -11.93 -6.27 5.60
CA GLU A 115 -12.31 -4.87 5.46
C GLU A 115 -11.10 -3.96 5.61
N SER A 116 -11.07 -2.92 4.78
CA SER A 116 -10.02 -1.90 4.79
C SER A 116 -10.58 -0.54 4.41
N THR A 117 -9.82 0.51 4.71
CA THR A 117 -10.15 1.89 4.36
C THR A 117 -9.01 2.53 3.60
N VAL A 118 -9.32 3.17 2.48
CA VAL A 118 -8.40 4.06 1.77
C VAL A 118 -8.50 5.45 2.35
N GLY A 119 -7.37 5.95 2.91
CA GLY A 119 -7.17 7.35 3.25
C GLY A 119 -6.57 8.09 2.05
N PHE A 120 -7.14 9.22 1.67
CA PHE A 120 -6.68 10.00 0.53
C PHE A 120 -6.61 11.49 0.85
N ALA A 121 -5.73 12.23 0.16
CA ALA A 121 -5.74 13.69 0.08
C ALA A 121 -6.44 14.16 -1.20
N ASP A 122 -6.11 13.54 -2.33
CA ASP A 122 -6.81 13.74 -3.61
C ASP A 122 -7.94 12.71 -3.77
N LYS A 123 -9.18 13.19 -3.89
CA LYS A 123 -10.38 12.35 -4.04
C LYS A 123 -10.30 11.43 -5.25
N SER A 124 -9.76 11.91 -6.37
CA SER A 124 -9.64 11.10 -7.59
C SER A 124 -8.70 9.90 -7.40
N ASN A 125 -7.64 10.07 -6.60
CA ASN A 125 -6.74 8.98 -6.24
C ASN A 125 -7.42 7.98 -5.30
N GLY A 126 -8.14 8.47 -4.28
CA GLY A 126 -8.92 7.64 -3.37
C GLY A 126 -9.93 6.76 -4.11
N GLU A 127 -10.70 7.34 -5.02
CA GLU A 127 -11.69 6.62 -5.84
C GLU A 127 -11.06 5.54 -6.74
N VAL A 128 -9.88 5.83 -7.32
CA VAL A 128 -9.15 4.83 -8.13
C VAL A 128 -8.73 3.64 -7.30
N PHE A 129 -8.11 3.87 -6.12
CA PHE A 129 -7.65 2.77 -5.27
C PHE A 129 -8.81 2.02 -4.62
N GLN A 130 -9.88 2.70 -4.22
CA GLN A 130 -11.09 2.05 -3.73
C GLN A 130 -11.65 1.10 -4.80
N ARG A 131 -11.85 1.56 -6.02
CA ARG A 131 -12.38 0.75 -7.14
C ARG A 131 -11.44 -0.38 -7.56
N LEU A 132 -10.12 -0.20 -7.44
CA LEU A 132 -9.13 -1.21 -7.75
C LEU A 132 -9.17 -2.39 -6.78
N LEU A 133 -9.39 -2.08 -5.50
CA LEU A 133 -9.21 -3.03 -4.40
C LEU A 133 -10.52 -3.60 -3.86
N ASP A 134 -11.67 -2.87 -4.00
CA ASP A 134 -12.97 -3.33 -3.49
C ASP A 134 -13.50 -4.52 -4.29
N CYS A 135 -13.80 -5.61 -3.59
CA CYS A 135 -14.46 -6.78 -4.16
C CYS A 135 -15.36 -7.46 -3.11
N LYS A 136 -15.96 -8.61 -3.45
CA LYS A 136 -16.92 -9.29 -2.57
C LYS A 136 -16.31 -9.72 -1.24
N THR A 137 -15.08 -10.19 -1.25
CA THR A 137 -14.37 -10.71 -0.08
C THR A 137 -13.42 -9.68 0.54
N PHE A 138 -13.15 -8.58 -0.15
CA PHE A 138 -12.30 -7.49 0.33
C PHE A 138 -13.02 -6.15 0.19
N ARG A 139 -13.74 -5.73 1.24
CA ARG A 139 -14.51 -4.49 1.21
C ARG A 139 -13.64 -3.29 1.54
N VAL A 140 -13.72 -2.25 0.71
CA VAL A 140 -12.89 -1.06 0.85
C VAL A 140 -13.74 0.20 0.94
N GLY A 141 -13.73 0.82 2.14
CA GLY A 141 -14.23 2.18 2.34
C GLY A 141 -13.20 3.23 1.92
N SER A 142 -13.59 4.49 1.85
CA SER A 142 -12.66 5.59 1.58
C SER A 142 -13.00 6.85 2.39
N ILE A 143 -11.97 7.61 2.80
CA ILE A 143 -12.10 8.82 3.60
C ILE A 143 -10.99 9.82 3.25
N ASN A 144 -11.32 11.12 3.31
CA ASN A 144 -10.32 12.17 3.13
C ASN A 144 -9.54 12.42 4.43
N ASP A 145 -8.74 11.43 4.81
CA ASP A 145 -7.86 11.50 5.99
C ASP A 145 -6.72 10.46 5.87
N VAL A 146 -5.64 10.83 5.23
CA VAL A 146 -4.44 9.97 5.11
C VAL A 146 -3.84 9.68 6.48
N ALA A 147 -3.66 10.74 7.29
CA ALA A 147 -2.96 10.62 8.57
C ALA A 147 -3.73 9.75 9.58
N GLY A 148 -5.04 9.97 9.72
CA GLY A 148 -5.87 9.19 10.64
C GLY A 148 -5.91 7.72 10.25
N VAL A 149 -6.08 7.39 8.97
CA VAL A 149 -6.09 6.00 8.49
C VAL A 149 -4.74 5.33 8.73
N GLU A 150 -3.63 6.01 8.44
CA GLU A 150 -2.29 5.47 8.64
C GLU A 150 -1.96 5.23 10.11
N LEU A 151 -2.29 6.19 10.98
CA LEU A 151 -2.11 6.07 12.43
C LEU A 151 -2.96 4.94 13.03
N CYS A 152 -4.21 4.80 12.64
CA CYS A 152 -5.06 3.67 13.06
C CYS A 152 -4.43 2.33 12.69
N GLY A 153 -3.88 2.21 11.48
CA GLY A 153 -3.19 1.00 11.04
C GLY A 153 -1.92 0.69 11.84
N ALA A 154 -1.16 1.72 12.18
CA ALA A 154 0.08 1.58 12.95
C ALA A 154 -0.18 1.25 14.43
N LEU A 155 -1.20 1.86 15.04
CA LEU A 155 -1.50 1.76 16.47
C LEU A 155 -2.47 0.63 16.84
N LYS A 156 -3.02 -0.09 15.88
CA LYS A 156 -4.05 -1.13 16.11
C LYS A 156 -3.70 -2.14 17.20
N ASN A 157 -2.43 -2.54 17.28
CA ASN A 157 -1.99 -3.54 18.28
C ASN A 157 -1.96 -2.95 19.69
N VAL A 158 -1.65 -1.67 19.85
CA VAL A 158 -1.71 -0.97 21.14
C VAL A 158 -3.15 -0.89 21.61
N VAL A 159 -4.08 -0.55 20.72
CA VAL A 159 -5.52 -0.51 21.00
C VAL A 159 -6.03 -1.91 21.38
N ALA A 160 -5.60 -2.94 20.65
CA ALA A 160 -5.98 -4.33 20.95
C ALA A 160 -5.51 -4.78 22.33
N LEU A 161 -4.28 -4.44 22.73
CA LEU A 161 -3.77 -4.70 24.07
C LEU A 161 -4.58 -3.97 25.13
N GLY A 162 -4.87 -2.69 24.91
CA GLY A 162 -5.71 -1.89 25.81
C GLY A 162 -7.10 -2.51 26.01
N ALA A 163 -7.74 -2.93 24.94
CA ALA A 163 -9.05 -3.61 25.00
C ALA A 163 -8.99 -4.97 25.72
N GLY A 164 -7.86 -5.66 25.68
CA GLY A 164 -7.65 -6.93 26.37
C GLY A 164 -7.41 -6.80 27.88
N PHE A 165 -7.17 -5.59 28.40
CA PHE A 165 -7.05 -5.30 29.82
C PHE A 165 -8.40 -4.91 30.50
N CYS A 166 -9.42 -4.63 29.72
CA CYS A 166 -10.78 -4.32 30.18
C CYS A 166 -11.66 -5.56 30.25
#